data_20cabbbce1ca2706db786cd73c559308
#
_entry.id   20cabbbce1ca2706db786cd73c559308
#
_cell.length_a   1.000
_cell.length_b   1.000
_cell.length_c   1.000
_cell.angle_alpha   90.00
_cell.angle_beta   90.00
_cell.angle_gamma   90.00
#
_symmetry.space_group_name_H-M   'P 1'
#
loop_
_entity.id
_entity.type
_entity.pdbx_description
1 polymer ?
#
loop_
_entity_poly.entity_id
_entity_poly.type
_entity_poly.pdbx_seq_one_letter_code
_entity_poly.pdbx_strand_id
1 'polypeptide(L)'
;MSDTTIAVFARAPVAGRTKTRLIPLLGAAHAAQVQMKLTERSVITACEARCGDVMLWCDPSADDPELAACIARHAIGGATQCDGDLGLRMQHAAQNALASSSRVLLIGTDCPALTPQHLIDARNALDRHDAVITPAEDG
;
A
#
# COMPACT_ATOMS: atom_id res chain seq x y z
N MET A 1 -2.63 10.68 18.40
CA MET A 1 -3.06 10.64 16.98
C MET A 1 -1.93 11.13 16.11
N SER A 2 -1.62 10.40 15.08
CA SER A 2 -0.62 10.80 14.11
C SER A 2 -1.19 11.84 13.15
N ASP A 3 -0.35 12.79 12.69
CA ASP A 3 -0.74 13.76 11.68
C ASP A 3 -0.60 13.24 10.25
N THR A 4 -0.06 12.05 10.10
CA THR A 4 0.20 11.41 8.81
C THR A 4 -0.35 10.00 8.79
N THR A 5 -0.96 9.60 7.68
CA THR A 5 -1.38 8.23 7.42
C THR A 5 -0.68 7.73 6.16
N ILE A 6 -0.12 6.52 6.22
CA ILE A 6 0.43 5.84 5.06
C ILE A 6 -0.60 4.82 4.58
N ALA A 7 -1.13 5.03 3.39
CA ALA A 7 -2.09 4.13 2.77
C ALA A 7 -1.36 3.21 1.79
N VAL A 8 -1.34 1.92 2.09
CA VAL A 8 -0.69 0.88 1.28
C VAL A 8 -1.76 0.16 0.47
N PHE A 9 -1.66 0.19 -0.85
CA PHE A 9 -2.62 -0.46 -1.74
C PHE A 9 -2.14 -1.85 -2.11
N ALA A 10 -2.92 -2.86 -1.74
CA ALA A 10 -2.58 -4.26 -1.96
C ALA A 10 -3.70 -5.02 -2.64
N ARG A 11 -3.31 -5.99 -3.45
CA ARG A 11 -4.22 -6.96 -4.06
C ARG A 11 -4.05 -8.31 -3.37
N ALA A 12 -5.17 -9.00 -3.12
CA ALA A 12 -5.16 -10.33 -2.55
C ALA A 12 -4.32 -11.30 -3.41
N PRO A 13 -3.50 -12.16 -2.79
CA PRO A 13 -2.62 -13.08 -3.51
C PRO A 13 -3.41 -14.31 -4.00
N VAL A 14 -4.36 -14.09 -4.89
CA VAL A 14 -5.20 -15.16 -5.44
C VAL A 14 -4.52 -15.75 -6.67
N ALA A 15 -4.19 -17.04 -6.62
CA ALA A 15 -3.56 -17.74 -7.74
C ALA A 15 -4.41 -17.60 -9.02
N GLY A 16 -3.75 -17.23 -10.12
CA GLY A 16 -4.40 -17.00 -11.41
C GLY A 16 -4.99 -15.61 -11.60
N ARG A 17 -5.07 -14.79 -10.56
CA ARG A 17 -5.68 -13.45 -10.61
C ARG A 17 -4.73 -12.32 -10.25
N THR A 18 -3.54 -12.65 -9.73
CA THR A 18 -2.57 -11.65 -9.31
C THR A 18 -1.23 -11.92 -9.97
N LYS A 19 -0.48 -10.86 -10.27
CA LYS A 19 0.81 -10.95 -10.96
C LYS A 19 0.75 -11.83 -12.22
N THR A 20 -0.31 -11.65 -13.02
CA THR A 20 -0.57 -12.51 -14.19
C THR A 20 0.57 -12.50 -15.21
N ARG A 21 1.34 -11.42 -15.28
CA ARG A 21 2.51 -11.32 -16.17
C ARG A 21 3.60 -12.34 -15.81
N LEU A 22 3.66 -12.78 -14.56
CA LEU A 22 4.66 -13.71 -14.06
C LEU A 22 4.23 -15.17 -14.19
N ILE A 23 2.95 -15.44 -14.48
CA ILE A 23 2.41 -16.79 -14.54
C ILE A 23 3.14 -17.66 -15.56
N PRO A 24 3.43 -17.20 -16.79
CA PRO A 24 4.15 -18.03 -17.77
C PRO A 24 5.53 -18.48 -17.28
N LEU A 25 6.18 -17.68 -16.42
CA LEU A 25 7.52 -17.99 -15.93
C LEU A 25 7.50 -18.74 -14.61
N LEU A 26 6.62 -18.35 -13.68
CA LEU A 26 6.62 -18.82 -12.30
C LEU A 26 5.48 -19.78 -11.95
N GLY A 27 4.41 -19.78 -12.76
CA GLY A 27 3.16 -20.45 -12.39
C GLY A 27 2.29 -19.56 -11.49
N ALA A 28 0.99 -19.87 -11.45
CA ALA A 28 0.00 -19.04 -10.75
C ALA A 28 0.24 -18.98 -9.23
N ALA A 29 0.61 -20.11 -8.61
CA ALA A 29 0.84 -20.17 -7.17
C ALA A 29 2.06 -19.34 -6.76
N HIS A 30 3.17 -19.45 -7.50
CA HIS A 30 4.37 -18.68 -7.21
C HIS A 30 4.17 -17.18 -7.47
N ALA A 31 3.40 -16.82 -8.51
CA ALA A 31 3.07 -15.42 -8.78
C ALA A 31 2.28 -14.82 -7.61
N ALA A 32 1.33 -15.57 -7.05
CA ALA A 32 0.58 -15.14 -5.87
C ALA A 32 1.48 -14.99 -4.64
N GLN A 33 2.45 -15.89 -4.45
CA GLN A 33 3.42 -15.79 -3.36
C GLN A 33 4.30 -14.54 -3.49
N VAL A 34 4.73 -14.19 -4.70
CA VAL A 34 5.48 -12.97 -4.97
C VAL A 34 4.66 -11.75 -4.57
N GLN A 35 3.38 -11.72 -4.95
CA GLN A 35 2.49 -10.63 -4.57
C GLN A 35 2.41 -10.47 -3.05
N MET A 36 2.27 -11.57 -2.32
CA MET A 36 2.17 -11.51 -0.87
C MET A 36 3.47 -11.03 -0.22
N LYS A 37 4.62 -11.48 -0.73
CA LYS A 37 5.93 -11.03 -0.25
C LYS A 37 6.14 -9.53 -0.49
N LEU A 38 5.72 -9.02 -1.63
CA LEU A 38 5.83 -7.60 -1.95
C LEU A 38 4.92 -6.76 -1.04
N THR A 39 3.71 -7.25 -0.78
CA THR A 39 2.79 -6.60 0.15
C THR A 39 3.38 -6.54 1.55
N GLU A 40 3.89 -7.67 2.04
CA GLU A 40 4.53 -7.75 3.36
C GLU A 40 5.70 -6.79 3.48
N ARG A 41 6.56 -6.75 2.46
CA ARG A 41 7.71 -5.84 2.42
C ARG A 41 7.27 -4.37 2.45
N SER A 42 6.24 -4.02 1.70
CA SER A 42 5.73 -2.65 1.66
C SER A 42 5.16 -2.22 3.02
N VAL A 43 4.45 -3.12 3.69
CA VAL A 43 3.93 -2.87 5.04
C VAL A 43 5.08 -2.68 6.03
N ILE A 44 6.10 -3.53 5.98
CA ILE A 44 7.27 -3.40 6.85
C ILE A 44 7.96 -2.05 6.62
N THR A 45 8.16 -1.68 5.36
CA THR A 45 8.78 -0.39 5.00
C THR A 45 7.98 0.78 5.57
N ALA A 46 6.65 0.73 5.42
CA ALA A 46 5.77 1.77 5.94
C ALA A 46 5.84 1.87 7.47
N CYS A 47 5.85 0.73 8.15
CA CYS A 47 5.97 0.69 9.61
C CYS A 47 7.33 1.19 10.09
N GLU A 48 8.41 0.81 9.42
CA GLU A 48 9.77 1.23 9.78
C GLU A 48 10.01 2.73 9.58
N ALA A 49 9.29 3.36 8.67
CA ALA A 49 9.39 4.80 8.44
C ALA A 49 8.95 5.60 9.67
N ARG A 50 8.04 5.07 10.48
CA ARG A 50 7.51 5.73 11.68
C ARG A 50 7.00 7.14 11.42
N CYS A 51 6.41 7.34 10.24
CA CYS A 51 5.84 8.63 9.86
C CYS A 51 4.45 8.84 10.43
N GLY A 52 3.74 7.75 10.73
CA GLY A 52 2.36 7.82 11.20
C GLY A 52 1.66 6.47 11.12
N ASP A 53 0.35 6.52 11.16
CA ASP A 53 -0.48 5.32 11.11
C ASP A 53 -0.38 4.67 9.73
N VAL A 54 -0.36 3.34 9.71
CA VAL A 54 -0.32 2.56 8.47
C VAL A 54 -1.68 1.89 8.28
N MET A 55 -2.24 1.99 7.07
CA MET A 55 -3.48 1.33 6.71
C MET A 55 -3.30 0.56 5.42
N LEU A 56 -3.67 -0.72 5.43
CA LEU A 56 -3.65 -1.57 4.25
C LEU A 56 -5.00 -1.50 3.56
N TRP A 57 -5.03 -0.98 2.33
CA TRP A 57 -6.22 -0.91 1.49
C TRP A 57 -6.24 -2.12 0.57
N CYS A 58 -7.23 -2.98 0.74
CA CYS A 58 -7.26 -4.32 0.20
C CYS A 58 -8.25 -4.46 -0.97
N ASP A 59 -7.81 -5.14 -2.02
CA ASP A 59 -8.62 -5.49 -3.18
C ASP A 59 -8.60 -7.01 -3.34
N PRO A 60 -9.70 -7.72 -3.38
CA PRO A 60 -11.08 -7.23 -3.36
C PRO A 60 -11.63 -6.93 -1.95
N SER A 61 -10.99 -7.41 -0.89
CA SER A 61 -11.52 -7.25 0.47
C SER A 61 -10.44 -7.37 1.54
N ALA A 62 -10.59 -6.60 2.60
CA ALA A 62 -9.76 -6.74 3.80
C ALA A 62 -10.03 -8.06 4.55
N ASP A 63 -11.09 -8.77 4.19
CA ASP A 63 -11.40 -10.09 4.76
C ASP A 63 -10.62 -11.22 4.11
N ASP A 64 -9.88 -10.97 3.02
CA ASP A 64 -8.98 -11.96 2.45
C ASP A 64 -8.06 -12.51 3.54
N PRO A 65 -7.97 -13.85 3.71
CA PRO A 65 -7.24 -14.44 4.85
C PRO A 65 -5.78 -14.01 4.97
N GLU A 66 -5.06 -13.89 3.85
CA GLU A 66 -3.66 -13.51 3.90
C GLU A 66 -3.46 -12.02 4.16
N LEU A 67 -4.31 -11.17 3.59
CA LEU A 67 -4.28 -9.74 3.87
C LEU A 67 -4.72 -9.46 5.31
N ALA A 68 -5.76 -10.14 5.79
CA ALA A 68 -6.20 -10.02 7.17
C ALA A 68 -5.11 -10.46 8.16
N ALA A 69 -4.38 -11.54 7.85
CA ALA A 69 -3.27 -12.00 8.68
C ALA A 69 -2.13 -10.99 8.71
N CYS A 70 -1.83 -10.35 7.59
CA CYS A 70 -0.82 -9.29 7.51
C CYS A 70 -1.20 -8.09 8.38
N ILE A 71 -2.46 -7.66 8.30
CA ILE A 71 -3.00 -6.57 9.12
C ILE A 71 -2.82 -6.90 10.61
N ALA A 72 -3.20 -8.09 11.03
CA ALA A 72 -3.09 -8.53 12.42
C ALA A 72 -1.65 -8.64 12.87
N ARG A 73 -0.78 -9.21 12.04
CA ARG A 73 0.63 -9.45 12.35
C ARG A 73 1.40 -8.15 12.60
N HIS A 74 1.08 -7.12 11.84
CA HIS A 74 1.75 -5.81 11.95
C HIS A 74 0.97 -4.82 12.80
N ALA A 75 -0.17 -5.20 13.35
CA ALA A 75 -1.02 -4.36 14.17
C ALA A 75 -1.35 -3.02 13.49
N ILE A 76 -1.71 -3.09 12.21
CA ILE A 76 -2.06 -1.92 11.39
C ILE A 76 -3.56 -1.88 11.12
N GLY A 77 -4.04 -0.77 10.55
CA GLY A 77 -5.41 -0.68 10.09
C GLY A 77 -5.61 -1.40 8.76
N GLY A 78 -6.84 -1.78 8.49
CA GLY A 78 -7.22 -2.40 7.23
C GLY A 78 -8.56 -1.88 6.72
N ALA A 79 -8.69 -1.78 5.41
CA ALA A 79 -9.91 -1.37 4.77
C ALA A 79 -10.01 -2.00 3.38
N THR A 80 -11.22 -2.10 2.87
CA THR A 80 -11.48 -2.59 1.52
C THR A 80 -11.50 -1.40 0.55
N GLN A 81 -10.80 -1.54 -0.57
CA GLN A 81 -10.83 -0.52 -1.63
C GLN A 81 -12.24 -0.38 -2.18
N CYS A 82 -12.68 0.84 -2.46
CA CYS A 82 -13.99 1.07 -3.05
C CYS A 82 -14.03 0.57 -4.50
N ASP A 83 -15.22 0.46 -5.06
CA ASP A 83 -15.41 0.14 -6.47
C ASP A 83 -14.96 1.29 -7.35
N GLY A 84 -14.64 0.97 -8.60
CA GLY A 84 -14.21 1.95 -9.58
C GLY A 84 -12.79 1.72 -10.05
N ASP A 85 -12.27 2.66 -10.82
CA ASP A 85 -10.90 2.61 -11.31
C ASP A 85 -9.89 2.97 -10.21
N LEU A 86 -8.61 2.86 -10.53
CA LEU A 86 -7.55 3.14 -9.56
C LEU A 86 -7.62 4.58 -9.03
N GLY A 87 -7.92 5.54 -9.90
CA GLY A 87 -8.02 6.94 -9.50
C GLY A 87 -9.10 7.16 -8.45
N LEU A 88 -10.29 6.58 -8.63
CA LEU A 88 -11.38 6.67 -7.66
C LEU A 88 -11.02 5.98 -6.34
N ARG A 89 -10.36 4.83 -6.41
CA ARG A 89 -9.92 4.10 -5.21
C ARG A 89 -8.89 4.90 -4.41
N MET A 90 -7.94 5.52 -5.10
CA MET A 90 -6.93 6.37 -4.46
C MET A 90 -7.57 7.62 -3.85
N GLN A 91 -8.48 8.26 -4.56
CA GLN A 91 -9.20 9.42 -4.05
C GLN A 91 -9.99 9.08 -2.78
N HIS A 92 -10.72 7.98 -2.78
CA HIS A 92 -11.48 7.52 -1.63
C HIS A 92 -10.58 7.27 -0.41
N ALA A 93 -9.46 6.56 -0.62
CA ALA A 93 -8.52 6.30 0.46
C ALA A 93 -7.89 7.58 1.00
N ALA A 94 -7.52 8.50 0.12
CA ALA A 94 -6.94 9.78 0.54
C ALA A 94 -7.94 10.61 1.34
N GLN A 95 -9.18 10.70 0.89
CA GLN A 95 -10.23 11.43 1.60
C GLN A 95 -10.50 10.81 2.98
N ASN A 96 -10.53 9.49 3.06
CA ASN A 96 -10.70 8.78 4.32
C ASN A 96 -9.56 9.10 5.29
N ALA A 97 -8.32 9.06 4.82
CA ALA A 97 -7.15 9.38 5.65
C ALA A 97 -7.15 10.84 6.09
N LEU A 98 -7.46 11.76 5.20
CA LEU A 98 -7.46 13.20 5.50
C LEU A 98 -8.60 13.63 6.40
N ALA A 99 -9.58 12.78 6.65
CA ALA A 99 -10.62 13.05 7.65
C ALA A 99 -10.06 13.05 9.09
N SER A 100 -8.95 12.34 9.33
CA SER A 100 -8.34 12.23 10.66
C SER A 100 -6.85 12.58 10.70
N SER A 101 -6.20 12.72 9.55
CA SER A 101 -4.79 13.09 9.44
C SER A 101 -4.66 14.32 8.55
N SER A 102 -3.63 15.12 8.75
CA SER A 102 -3.38 16.28 7.88
C SER A 102 -2.57 15.95 6.63
N ARG A 103 -1.94 14.76 6.62
CA ARG A 103 -1.13 14.28 5.49
C ARG A 103 -1.45 12.84 5.20
N VAL A 104 -1.37 12.46 3.91
CA VAL A 104 -1.47 11.07 3.50
C VAL A 104 -0.37 10.75 2.49
N LEU A 105 0.27 9.59 2.68
CA LEU A 105 1.21 9.02 1.71
C LEU A 105 0.53 7.80 1.10
N LEU A 106 0.38 7.80 -0.24
CA LEU A 106 -0.19 6.68 -0.97
C LEU A 106 0.95 5.89 -1.60
N ILE A 107 1.07 4.62 -1.28
CA ILE A 107 2.07 3.73 -1.87
C ILE A 107 1.42 2.45 -2.39
N GLY A 108 2.00 1.92 -3.46
CA GLY A 108 1.65 0.58 -3.94
C GLY A 108 2.59 -0.47 -3.37
N THR A 109 2.48 -1.69 -3.89
CA THR A 109 3.28 -2.82 -3.43
C THR A 109 4.28 -3.32 -4.47
N ASP A 110 4.37 -2.65 -5.63
CA ASP A 110 5.19 -3.10 -6.75
C ASP A 110 6.58 -2.46 -6.82
N CYS A 111 6.96 -1.70 -5.80
CA CYS A 111 8.24 -1.00 -5.79
C CYS A 111 9.15 -1.53 -4.66
N PRO A 112 9.89 -2.63 -4.90
CA PRO A 112 10.77 -3.20 -3.88
C PRO A 112 11.94 -2.30 -3.50
N ALA A 113 12.26 -1.30 -4.33
CA ALA A 113 13.31 -0.33 -4.05
C ALA A 113 12.88 0.78 -3.07
N LEU A 114 11.59 0.87 -2.74
CA LEU A 114 11.09 1.86 -1.79
C LEU A 114 11.67 1.60 -0.40
N THR A 115 12.20 2.65 0.20
CA THR A 115 12.82 2.56 1.54
C THR A 115 12.05 3.42 2.54
N PRO A 116 12.22 3.18 3.85
CA PRO A 116 11.64 4.05 4.86
C PRO A 116 12.05 5.52 4.68
N GLN A 117 13.29 5.76 4.24
CA GLN A 117 13.77 7.13 4.03
C GLN A 117 13.00 7.86 2.93
N HIS A 118 12.60 7.15 1.86
CA HIS A 118 11.76 7.73 0.82
C HIS A 118 10.44 8.28 1.39
N LEU A 119 9.83 7.53 2.32
CA LEU A 119 8.58 7.92 2.96
C LEU A 119 8.78 9.10 3.91
N ILE A 120 9.87 9.10 4.66
CA ILE A 120 10.23 10.20 5.55
C ILE A 120 10.45 11.48 4.74
N ASP A 121 11.18 11.40 3.64
CA ASP A 121 11.45 12.54 2.78
C ASP A 121 10.16 13.10 2.15
N ALA A 122 9.29 12.23 1.70
CA ALA A 122 7.99 12.63 1.14
C ALA A 122 7.12 13.32 2.21
N ARG A 123 7.05 12.76 3.39
CA ARG A 123 6.31 13.36 4.50
C ARG A 123 6.85 14.75 4.83
N ASN A 124 8.16 14.91 4.89
CA ASN A 124 8.79 16.20 5.19
C ASN A 124 8.57 17.22 4.08
N ALA A 125 8.58 16.78 2.82
CA ALA A 125 8.32 17.65 1.68
C ALA A 125 6.90 18.23 1.71
N LEU A 126 5.94 17.49 2.27
CA LEU A 126 4.56 17.98 2.42
C LEU A 126 4.41 19.11 3.43
N ASP A 127 5.43 19.41 4.21
CA ASP A 127 5.43 20.61 5.07
C ASP A 127 5.54 21.90 4.24
N ARG A 128 6.04 21.80 3.01
CA ARG A 128 6.31 22.94 2.13
C ARG A 128 5.60 22.88 0.79
N HIS A 129 4.93 21.76 0.49
CA HIS A 129 4.25 21.54 -0.78
C HIS A 129 2.88 20.91 -0.53
N ASP A 130 1.92 21.23 -1.39
CA ASP A 130 0.57 20.67 -1.31
C ASP A 130 0.53 19.22 -1.77
N ALA A 131 1.44 18.84 -2.68
CA ALA A 131 1.54 17.47 -3.19
C ALA A 131 2.99 17.16 -3.55
N VAL A 132 3.36 15.89 -3.39
CA VAL A 132 4.69 15.37 -3.71
C VAL A 132 4.52 14.06 -4.47
N ILE A 133 5.27 13.89 -5.55
CA ILE A 133 5.28 12.67 -6.34
C ILE A 133 6.71 12.17 -6.43
N THR A 134 6.92 10.89 -6.11
CA THR A 134 8.21 10.24 -6.31
C THR A 134 8.21 9.61 -7.70
N PRO A 135 9.13 9.97 -8.59
CA PRO A 135 9.22 9.37 -9.92
C PRO A 135 9.51 7.87 -9.86
N ALA A 136 8.87 7.11 -10.75
CA ALA A 136 9.16 5.70 -10.97
C ALA A 136 9.84 5.52 -12.33
N GLU A 137 10.51 4.36 -12.54
CA GLU A 137 11.22 4.09 -13.81
C GLU A 137 10.28 4.05 -15.00
N ASP A 138 9.05 3.62 -14.79
CA ASP A 138 8.03 3.51 -15.83
C ASP A 138 7.08 4.72 -15.90
N GLY A 139 7.45 5.78 -15.21
CA GLY A 139 6.62 6.98 -15.13
C GLY A 139 5.78 7.01 -13.88
#